data_ea3b22f3bd4b9eb7532a5434f737f835
#
_entry.id   ea3b22f3bd4b9eb7532a5434f737f835
#
_cell.length_a   1.000
_cell.length_b   1.000
_cell.length_c   1.000
_cell.angle_alpha   90.00
_cell.angle_beta   90.00
_cell.angle_gamma   90.00
#
_symmetry.space_group_name_H-M   'P 1'
#
loop_
_entity.id
_entity.type
_entity.pdbx_description
1 polymer ?
#
loop_
_entity_poly.entity_id
_entity_poly.type
_entity_poly.pdbx_seq_one_letter_code
_entity_poly.pdbx_strand_id
1 'polypeptide(L)'
;RLTLSRDFRHSDPRRASVRLIEAGPRLLPAFDPALSARARPQLATLGVAVHAGVAVTGIDANGVKLGERRLSARTVLWAAGVAASPVGRLLGTALDRAGRVQVLPDLSLPGHPEVFVIGDLAGLEQLNGKPVPGVAPAAKQMGQHVGTMIRARLQGSDERRPFTYRDDGSLATIGRMAAVAQFGKLKLSGFPAWSVW
;
A
#
# COMPACT_ATOMS: atom_id res chain seq x y z
N ARG A 1 1.37 -22.94 8.29
CA ARG A 1 1.97 -23.86 9.28
C ARG A 1 1.59 -25.32 8.99
N LEU A 2 0.30 -25.67 8.92
CA LEU A 2 -0.13 -27.05 8.70
C LEU A 2 0.35 -27.64 7.37
N THR A 3 0.34 -26.85 6.30
CA THR A 3 0.81 -27.28 4.97
C THR A 3 2.33 -27.56 5.00
N LEU A 4 3.11 -26.66 5.58
CA LEU A 4 4.56 -26.79 5.66
C LEU A 4 5.02 -27.92 6.59
N SER A 5 4.20 -28.35 7.55
CA SER A 5 4.58 -29.46 8.45
C SER A 5 4.72 -30.81 7.75
N ARG A 6 4.21 -30.94 6.52
CA ARG A 6 4.38 -32.13 5.68
C ARG A 6 5.67 -32.10 4.85
N ASP A 7 6.20 -30.90 4.59
CA ASP A 7 7.34 -30.71 3.67
C ASP A 7 8.68 -30.61 4.41
N PHE A 8 8.66 -30.25 5.70
CA PHE A 8 9.88 -30.08 6.50
C PHE A 8 10.07 -31.21 7.51
N ARG A 9 11.10 -32.04 7.29
CA ARG A 9 11.41 -33.21 8.16
C ARG A 9 12.21 -32.84 9.40
N HIS A 10 13.00 -31.75 9.34
CA HIS A 10 13.97 -31.38 10.39
C HIS A 10 13.52 -30.22 11.27
N SER A 11 12.36 -29.63 10.96
CA SER A 11 11.78 -28.55 11.75
C SER A 11 10.27 -28.72 11.85
N ASP A 12 9.70 -28.37 12.99
CA ASP A 12 8.24 -28.33 13.15
C ASP A 12 7.71 -26.90 12.94
N PRO A 13 7.15 -26.59 11.75
CA PRO A 13 6.62 -25.26 11.45
C PRO A 13 5.45 -24.85 12.37
N ARG A 14 4.83 -25.78 13.09
CA ARG A 14 3.76 -25.49 14.06
C ARG A 14 4.30 -24.73 15.27
N ARG A 15 5.59 -24.90 15.59
CA ARG A 15 6.28 -24.17 16.66
C ARG A 15 6.63 -22.73 16.27
N ALA A 16 6.58 -22.38 14.98
CA ALA A 16 6.87 -21.04 14.55
C ALA A 16 5.77 -20.06 15.05
N SER A 17 6.17 -18.97 15.68
CA SER A 17 5.29 -17.87 16.04
C SER A 17 5.40 -16.77 14.99
N VAL A 18 4.24 -16.27 14.51
CA VAL A 18 4.18 -15.12 13.62
C VAL A 18 3.58 -13.97 14.40
N ARG A 19 4.26 -12.83 14.41
CA ARG A 19 3.82 -11.62 15.10
C ARG A 19 3.74 -10.48 14.09
N LEU A 20 2.63 -9.76 14.10
CA LEU A 20 2.42 -8.56 13.33
C LEU A 20 2.50 -7.38 14.29
N ILE A 21 3.42 -6.46 14.02
CA ILE A 21 3.61 -5.24 14.81
C ILE A 21 3.09 -4.08 13.97
N GLU A 22 2.23 -3.27 14.54
CA GLU A 22 1.65 -2.09 13.92
C GLU A 22 1.81 -0.89 14.87
N ALA A 23 2.45 0.16 14.37
CA ALA A 23 2.68 1.38 15.17
C ALA A 23 1.37 2.14 15.44
N GLY A 24 0.44 2.11 14.50
CA GLY A 24 -0.87 2.72 14.64
C GLY A 24 -1.78 1.98 15.63
N PRO A 25 -2.84 2.63 16.10
CA PRO A 25 -3.75 2.05 17.09
C PRO A 25 -4.57 0.88 16.55
N ARG A 26 -4.63 0.72 15.24
CA ARG A 26 -5.41 -0.33 14.58
C ARG A 26 -4.76 -0.80 13.28
N LEU A 27 -5.05 -2.02 12.87
CA LEU A 27 -4.69 -2.55 11.56
C LEU A 27 -5.46 -1.84 10.45
N LEU A 28 -4.89 -1.82 9.23
CA LEU A 28 -5.54 -1.32 8.03
C LEU A 28 -6.17 0.08 8.25
N PRO A 29 -5.36 1.10 8.56
CA PRO A 29 -5.87 2.43 8.91
C PRO A 29 -6.67 3.10 7.78
N ALA A 30 -6.44 2.71 6.52
CA ALA A 30 -7.18 3.21 5.36
C ALA A 30 -8.61 2.65 5.24
N PHE A 31 -8.93 1.55 5.95
CA PHE A 31 -10.26 0.96 5.94
C PHE A 31 -11.13 1.49 7.07
N ASP A 32 -12.44 1.33 6.91
CA ASP A 32 -13.39 1.62 7.98
C ASP A 32 -13.01 0.89 9.29
N PRO A 33 -13.17 1.52 10.47
CA PRO A 33 -12.83 0.91 11.75
C PRO A 33 -13.47 -0.45 11.99
N ALA A 34 -14.70 -0.68 11.53
CA ALA A 34 -15.38 -1.97 11.67
C ALA A 34 -14.69 -3.07 10.85
N LEU A 35 -14.17 -2.78 9.66
CA LEU A 35 -13.40 -3.73 8.85
C LEU A 35 -12.03 -4.00 9.47
N SER A 36 -11.37 -2.97 9.97
CA SER A 36 -10.12 -3.09 10.73
C SER A 36 -10.28 -4.02 11.94
N ALA A 37 -11.39 -3.87 12.70
CA ALA A 37 -11.69 -4.73 13.83
C ALA A 37 -11.92 -6.21 13.43
N ARG A 38 -12.51 -6.45 12.26
CA ARG A 38 -12.72 -7.81 11.71
C ARG A 38 -11.44 -8.47 11.20
N ALA A 39 -10.42 -7.71 10.82
CA ALA A 39 -9.14 -8.25 10.37
C ALA A 39 -8.37 -8.98 11.49
N ARG A 40 -8.41 -8.47 12.71
CA ARG A 40 -7.69 -9.04 13.86
C ARG A 40 -8.08 -10.50 14.18
N PRO A 41 -9.36 -10.86 14.35
CA PRO A 41 -9.75 -12.26 14.58
C PRO A 41 -9.41 -13.16 13.40
N GLN A 42 -9.49 -12.68 12.15
CA GLN A 42 -9.09 -13.46 10.98
C GLN A 42 -7.60 -13.78 11.01
N LEU A 43 -6.74 -12.84 11.40
CA LEU A 43 -5.31 -13.09 11.62
C LEU A 43 -5.06 -14.06 12.76
N ALA A 44 -5.84 -13.96 13.85
CA ALA A 44 -5.73 -14.86 15.00
C ALA A 44 -6.03 -16.30 14.63
N THR A 45 -7.04 -16.57 13.77
CA THR A 45 -7.33 -17.94 13.26
C THR A 45 -6.16 -18.51 12.45
N LEU A 46 -5.33 -17.67 11.83
CA LEU A 46 -4.10 -18.06 11.15
C LEU A 46 -2.93 -18.24 12.13
N GLY A 47 -3.15 -17.99 13.42
CA GLY A 47 -2.12 -18.05 14.45
C GLY A 47 -1.13 -16.88 14.44
N VAL A 48 -1.57 -15.73 13.92
CA VAL A 48 -0.79 -14.49 13.95
C VAL A 48 -1.15 -13.69 15.21
N ALA A 49 -0.17 -13.40 16.04
CA ALA A 49 -0.32 -12.51 17.19
C ALA A 49 -0.16 -11.05 16.74
N VAL A 50 -1.19 -10.23 16.95
CA VAL A 50 -1.21 -8.82 16.53
C VAL A 50 -0.92 -7.90 17.71
N HIS A 51 0.08 -7.04 17.56
CA HIS A 51 0.48 -5.98 18.49
C HIS A 51 0.28 -4.62 17.81
N ALA A 52 -0.83 -3.96 18.05
CA ALA A 52 -1.12 -2.62 17.57
C ALA A 52 -0.80 -1.56 18.63
N GLY A 53 -0.53 -0.33 18.20
CA GLY A 53 -0.13 0.77 19.09
C GLY A 53 1.33 0.66 19.58
N VAL A 54 2.17 -0.11 18.89
CA VAL A 54 3.56 -0.35 19.31
C VAL A 54 4.50 -0.14 18.13
N ALA A 55 5.35 0.86 18.23
CA ALA A 55 6.35 1.13 17.19
C ALA A 55 7.59 0.24 17.33
N VAL A 56 8.13 -0.21 16.21
CA VAL A 56 9.46 -0.80 16.13
C VAL A 56 10.49 0.33 16.22
N THR A 57 11.37 0.29 17.23
CA THR A 57 12.42 1.30 17.45
C THR A 57 13.80 0.86 16.96
N GLY A 58 13.96 -0.42 16.62
CA GLY A 58 15.21 -0.93 16.07
C GLY A 58 15.07 -2.39 15.62
N ILE A 59 15.92 -2.76 14.68
CA ILE A 59 16.03 -4.11 14.14
C ILE A 59 17.50 -4.51 14.14
N ASP A 60 17.80 -5.72 14.62
CA ASP A 60 19.15 -6.28 14.58
C ASP A 60 19.11 -7.81 14.33
N ALA A 61 20.26 -8.46 14.31
CA ALA A 61 20.39 -9.90 14.03
C ALA A 61 19.59 -10.81 15.00
N ASN A 62 19.19 -10.29 16.17
CA ASN A 62 18.49 -11.06 17.20
C ASN A 62 16.98 -10.77 17.23
N GLY A 63 16.48 -9.85 16.42
CA GLY A 63 15.06 -9.52 16.33
C GLY A 63 14.76 -8.03 16.31
N VAL A 64 13.66 -7.63 16.94
CA VAL A 64 13.15 -6.26 16.91
C VAL A 64 13.06 -5.66 18.32
N LYS A 65 13.34 -4.35 18.42
CA LYS A 65 13.15 -3.55 19.61
C LYS A 65 11.82 -2.80 19.55
N LEU A 66 11.10 -2.79 20.65
CA LEU A 66 9.80 -2.11 20.84
C LEU A 66 9.93 -1.21 22.09
N GLY A 67 10.58 -0.06 21.95
CA GLY A 67 11.05 0.71 23.11
C GLY A 67 12.05 -0.09 23.92
N GLU A 68 11.79 -0.26 25.22
CA GLU A 68 12.62 -1.05 26.15
C GLU A 68 12.44 -2.58 25.99
N ARG A 69 11.38 -3.01 25.33
CA ARG A 69 11.10 -4.45 25.15
C ARG A 69 11.80 -4.97 23.88
N ARG A 70 12.21 -6.23 23.95
CA ARG A 70 12.78 -6.96 22.81
C ARG A 70 11.92 -8.17 22.45
N LEU A 71 11.69 -8.35 21.16
CA LEU A 71 11.12 -9.58 20.61
C LEU A 71 12.21 -10.30 19.80
N SER A 72 12.60 -11.48 20.25
CA SER A 72 13.51 -12.33 19.49
C SER A 72 12.82 -12.85 18.24
N ALA A 73 13.48 -12.69 17.10
CA ALA A 73 13.02 -13.18 15.82
C ALA A 73 14.22 -13.47 14.92
N ARG A 74 14.15 -14.57 14.17
CA ARG A 74 15.18 -14.92 13.18
C ARG A 74 14.87 -14.33 11.80
N THR A 75 13.59 -14.06 11.53
CA THR A 75 13.13 -13.47 10.27
C THR A 75 12.29 -12.25 10.61
N VAL A 76 12.65 -11.11 10.04
CA VAL A 76 11.90 -9.87 10.14
C VAL A 76 11.51 -9.44 8.73
N LEU A 77 10.21 -9.27 8.49
CA LEU A 77 9.68 -8.72 7.25
C LEU A 77 9.28 -7.28 7.52
N TRP A 78 10.05 -6.33 6.97
CA TRP A 78 9.73 -4.92 7.07
C TRP A 78 8.78 -4.54 5.94
N ALA A 79 7.51 -4.32 6.29
CA ALA A 79 6.44 -3.97 5.35
C ALA A 79 5.70 -2.68 5.81
N ALA A 80 6.45 -1.72 6.36
CA ALA A 80 5.91 -0.51 6.98
C ALA A 80 5.79 0.67 6.00
N GLY A 81 5.36 0.41 4.77
CA GLY A 81 5.10 1.43 3.75
C GLY A 81 6.09 1.41 2.59
N VAL A 82 5.79 2.25 1.61
CA VAL A 82 6.58 2.44 0.39
C VAL A 82 7.05 3.90 0.33
N ALA A 83 8.33 4.11 0.10
CA ALA A 83 8.88 5.43 -0.20
C ALA A 83 8.91 5.63 -1.72
N ALA A 84 8.80 6.88 -2.17
CA ALA A 84 8.99 7.22 -3.57
C ALA A 84 10.41 6.85 -4.05
N SER A 85 10.52 6.48 -5.32
CA SER A 85 11.81 6.15 -5.92
C SER A 85 12.79 7.33 -5.81
N PRO A 86 14.05 7.10 -5.44
CA PRO A 86 15.07 8.17 -5.39
C PRO A 86 15.32 8.81 -6.75
N VAL A 87 14.92 8.20 -7.86
CA VAL A 87 15.05 8.78 -9.21
C VAL A 87 14.32 10.12 -9.34
N GLY A 88 13.26 10.36 -8.55
CA GLY A 88 12.58 11.65 -8.52
C GLY A 88 13.48 12.84 -8.18
N ARG A 89 14.54 12.62 -7.40
CA ARG A 89 15.53 13.66 -7.05
C ARG A 89 16.36 14.11 -8.24
N LEU A 90 16.51 13.24 -9.27
CA LEU A 90 17.30 13.54 -10.47
C LEU A 90 16.55 14.44 -11.45
N LEU A 91 15.25 14.62 -11.26
CA LEU A 91 14.42 15.45 -12.12
C LEU A 91 14.56 16.96 -11.85
N GLY A 92 15.26 17.35 -10.78
CA GLY A 92 15.52 18.76 -10.46
C GLY A 92 14.27 19.57 -10.10
N THR A 93 13.17 18.92 -9.72
CA THR A 93 11.88 19.54 -9.39
C THR A 93 11.52 19.38 -7.92
N ALA A 94 10.45 20.07 -7.48
CA ALA A 94 9.96 20.00 -6.11
C ALA A 94 9.47 18.60 -5.78
N LEU A 95 9.83 18.12 -4.59
CA LEU A 95 9.37 16.88 -4.01
C LEU A 95 8.47 17.17 -2.80
N ASP A 96 7.50 16.31 -2.53
CA ASP A 96 6.74 16.35 -1.29
C ASP A 96 7.51 15.67 -0.13
N ARG A 97 6.89 15.66 1.07
CA ARG A 97 7.49 15.05 2.27
C ARG A 97 7.75 13.54 2.15
N ALA A 98 7.04 12.86 1.26
CA ALA A 98 7.22 11.44 0.98
C ALA A 98 8.25 11.18 -0.14
N GLY A 99 8.86 12.23 -0.70
CA GLY A 99 9.81 12.16 -1.79
C GLY A 99 9.17 12.00 -3.17
N ARG A 100 7.85 12.24 -3.29
CA ARG A 100 7.14 12.19 -4.57
C ARG A 100 7.33 13.49 -5.34
N VAL A 101 7.45 13.37 -6.65
CA VAL A 101 7.57 14.50 -7.58
C VAL A 101 6.26 15.25 -7.67
N GLN A 102 6.26 16.54 -7.37
CA GLN A 102 5.07 17.38 -7.55
C GLN A 102 4.82 17.61 -9.03
N VAL A 103 3.69 17.10 -9.52
CA VAL A 103 3.29 17.18 -10.93
C VAL A 103 2.16 18.17 -11.14
N LEU A 104 2.02 18.64 -12.38
CA LEU A 104 0.87 19.44 -12.80
C LEU A 104 -0.40 18.55 -12.87
N PRO A 105 -1.59 19.16 -12.95
CA PRO A 105 -2.87 18.41 -13.01
C PRO A 105 -2.95 17.38 -14.13
N ASP A 106 -2.24 17.56 -15.22
CA ASP A 106 -2.14 16.62 -16.36
C ASP A 106 -1.05 15.58 -16.20
N LEU A 107 -0.42 15.49 -15.02
CA LEU A 107 0.69 14.60 -14.66
C LEU A 107 2.04 14.95 -15.32
N SER A 108 2.14 16.09 -16.01
CA SER A 108 3.40 16.56 -16.56
C SER A 108 4.27 17.23 -15.49
N LEU A 109 5.56 17.32 -15.80
CA LEU A 109 6.54 17.99 -14.95
C LEU A 109 6.47 19.51 -15.16
N PRO A 110 6.47 20.33 -14.11
CA PRO A 110 6.56 21.79 -14.23
C PRO A 110 7.78 22.20 -15.09
N GLY A 111 7.56 23.02 -16.13
CA GLY A 111 8.59 23.46 -17.07
C GLY A 111 8.96 22.43 -18.16
N HIS A 112 8.49 21.19 -18.07
CA HIS A 112 8.79 20.10 -19.01
C HIS A 112 7.50 19.38 -19.43
N PRO A 113 6.69 19.98 -20.31
CA PRO A 113 5.40 19.42 -20.70
C PRO A 113 5.49 18.11 -21.47
N GLU A 114 6.66 17.73 -21.94
CA GLU A 114 6.93 16.46 -22.58
C GLU A 114 7.27 15.32 -21.60
N VAL A 115 7.53 15.64 -20.32
CA VAL A 115 7.88 14.67 -19.28
C VAL A 115 6.71 14.44 -18.36
N PHE A 116 6.30 13.19 -18.20
CA PHE A 116 5.23 12.77 -17.31
C PHE A 116 5.77 11.93 -16.16
N VAL A 117 5.23 12.14 -14.96
CA VAL A 117 5.51 11.31 -13.79
C VAL A 117 4.20 10.74 -13.29
N ILE A 118 4.15 9.41 -13.13
CA ILE A 118 2.93 8.66 -12.79
C ILE A 118 3.18 7.64 -11.68
N GLY A 119 2.10 7.10 -11.13
CA GLY A 119 2.15 6.06 -10.08
C GLY A 119 2.67 6.59 -8.76
N ASP A 120 3.34 5.73 -8.00
CA ASP A 120 3.79 6.00 -6.63
C ASP A 120 4.83 7.12 -6.53
N LEU A 121 5.46 7.48 -7.66
CA LEU A 121 6.41 8.58 -7.74
C LEU A 121 5.71 9.94 -7.90
N ALA A 122 4.47 9.99 -8.38
CA ALA A 122 3.75 11.23 -8.61
C ALA A 122 3.07 11.73 -7.33
N GLY A 123 3.33 12.97 -6.97
CA GLY A 123 2.61 13.75 -5.96
C GLY A 123 1.61 14.68 -6.65
N LEU A 124 0.35 14.27 -6.70
CA LEU A 124 -0.73 15.06 -7.28
C LEU A 124 -1.81 15.34 -6.22
N GLU A 125 -2.18 16.60 -6.09
CA GLU A 125 -3.39 17.02 -5.41
C GLU A 125 -4.48 17.27 -6.45
N GLN A 126 -5.62 16.61 -6.29
CA GLN A 126 -6.75 16.77 -7.20
C GLN A 126 -7.44 18.14 -6.99
N LEU A 127 -8.26 18.56 -7.94
CA LEU A 127 -9.02 19.81 -7.87
C LEU A 127 -9.91 19.93 -6.61
N ASN A 128 -10.25 18.80 -6.00
CA ASN A 128 -11.03 18.76 -4.74
C ASN A 128 -10.15 18.84 -3.47
N GLY A 129 -8.85 19.14 -3.59
CA GLY A 129 -7.91 19.23 -2.48
C GLY A 129 -7.47 17.88 -1.89
N LYS A 130 -7.86 16.75 -2.47
CA LYS A 130 -7.46 15.43 -1.98
C LYS A 130 -6.24 14.92 -2.74
N PRO A 131 -5.21 14.45 -2.02
CA PRO A 131 -4.07 13.83 -2.68
C PRO A 131 -4.48 12.52 -3.34
N VAL A 132 -3.92 12.23 -4.51
CA VAL A 132 -4.06 10.91 -5.13
C VAL A 132 -3.28 9.90 -4.29
N PRO A 133 -3.91 8.77 -3.88
CA PRO A 133 -3.23 7.77 -3.07
C PRO A 133 -2.22 6.98 -3.91
N GLY A 134 -1.10 6.55 -3.28
CA GLY A 134 -0.12 5.63 -3.87
C GLY A 134 -0.65 4.20 -3.83
N VAL A 135 -1.51 3.86 -4.78
CA VAL A 135 -2.13 2.54 -4.92
C VAL A 135 -2.17 2.10 -6.38
N ALA A 136 -2.11 0.80 -6.63
CA ALA A 136 -2.07 0.25 -7.98
C ALA A 136 -3.22 0.72 -8.91
N PRO A 137 -4.49 0.83 -8.46
CA PRO A 137 -5.55 1.41 -9.29
C PRO A 137 -5.26 2.84 -9.74
N ALA A 138 -4.72 3.70 -8.87
CA ALA A 138 -4.35 5.08 -9.24
C ALA A 138 -3.22 5.09 -10.26
N ALA A 139 -2.17 4.30 -10.07
CA ALA A 139 -1.07 4.17 -11.02
C ALA A 139 -1.55 3.71 -12.40
N LYS A 140 -2.45 2.72 -12.45
CA LYS A 140 -3.06 2.24 -13.70
C LYS A 140 -3.87 3.33 -14.41
N GLN A 141 -4.71 4.07 -13.68
CA GLN A 141 -5.50 5.16 -14.24
C GLN A 141 -4.62 6.31 -14.74
N MET A 142 -3.55 6.66 -14.01
CA MET A 142 -2.56 7.64 -14.46
C MET A 142 -1.89 7.21 -15.76
N GLY A 143 -1.45 5.94 -15.85
CA GLY A 143 -0.83 5.39 -17.07
C GLY A 143 -1.77 5.43 -18.28
N GLN A 144 -3.04 5.10 -18.08
CA GLN A 144 -4.06 5.17 -19.15
C GLN A 144 -4.31 6.61 -19.61
N HIS A 145 -4.38 7.54 -18.65
CA HIS A 145 -4.58 8.97 -18.92
C HIS A 145 -3.43 9.55 -19.74
N VAL A 146 -2.19 9.37 -19.29
CA VAL A 146 -0.99 9.84 -19.99
C VAL A 146 -0.85 9.17 -21.37
N GLY A 147 -1.09 7.86 -21.45
CA GLY A 147 -1.05 7.14 -22.73
C GLY A 147 -2.06 7.69 -23.75
N THR A 148 -3.24 8.12 -23.31
CA THR A 148 -4.24 8.76 -24.17
C THR A 148 -3.77 10.13 -24.65
N MET A 149 -3.17 10.95 -23.78
CA MET A 149 -2.64 12.26 -24.15
C MET A 149 -1.46 12.16 -25.11
N ILE A 150 -0.53 11.23 -24.88
CA ILE A 150 0.59 10.98 -25.80
C ILE A 150 0.08 10.57 -27.17
N ARG A 151 -0.91 9.67 -27.24
CA ARG A 151 -1.53 9.27 -28.51
C ARG A 151 -2.17 10.45 -29.23
N ALA A 152 -2.93 11.28 -28.53
CA ALA A 152 -3.55 12.48 -29.10
C ALA A 152 -2.50 13.44 -29.64
N ARG A 153 -1.40 13.65 -28.93
CA ARG A 153 -0.29 14.50 -29.35
C ARG A 153 0.39 14.00 -30.64
N LEU A 154 0.58 12.70 -30.76
CA LEU A 154 1.12 12.09 -31.99
C LEU A 154 0.17 12.26 -33.18
N GLN A 155 -1.11 12.50 -32.96
CA GLN A 155 -2.14 12.79 -33.95
C GLN A 155 -2.34 14.31 -34.19
N GLY A 156 -1.49 15.16 -33.59
CA GLY A 156 -1.52 16.61 -33.78
C GLY A 156 -2.43 17.37 -32.81
N SER A 157 -2.90 16.73 -31.74
CA SER A 157 -3.68 17.41 -30.68
C SER A 157 -2.81 17.69 -29.46
N ASP A 158 -2.70 18.96 -29.07
CA ASP A 158 -2.02 19.37 -27.84
C ASP A 158 -2.97 19.51 -26.63
N GLU A 159 -4.16 18.92 -26.71
CA GLU A 159 -5.15 19.01 -25.61
C GLU A 159 -4.59 18.34 -24.34
N ARG A 160 -4.56 19.13 -23.25
CA ARG A 160 -4.16 18.70 -21.93
C ARG A 160 -5.36 18.66 -21.01
N ARG A 161 -5.62 17.48 -20.46
CA ARG A 161 -6.75 17.27 -19.56
C ARG A 161 -6.23 16.98 -18.15
N PRO A 162 -6.83 17.56 -17.10
CA PRO A 162 -6.49 17.23 -15.73
C PRO A 162 -6.85 15.77 -15.43
N PHE A 163 -5.96 15.08 -14.71
CA PHE A 163 -6.23 13.75 -14.21
C PHE A 163 -7.18 13.82 -13.00
N THR A 164 -8.13 12.91 -12.98
CA THR A 164 -9.02 12.70 -11.83
C THR A 164 -9.01 11.24 -11.46
N TYR A 165 -8.61 10.93 -10.23
CA TYR A 165 -8.64 9.57 -9.71
C TYR A 165 -10.06 9.19 -9.31
N ARG A 166 -10.52 8.05 -9.82
CA ARG A 166 -11.75 7.41 -9.40
C ARG A 166 -11.43 6.27 -8.46
N ASP A 167 -11.90 6.38 -7.21
CA ASP A 167 -11.74 5.33 -6.21
C ASP A 167 -12.81 4.25 -6.45
N ASP A 168 -12.38 3.14 -7.01
CA ASP A 168 -13.24 1.97 -7.26
C ASP A 168 -13.32 1.04 -6.04
N GLY A 169 -12.71 1.42 -4.91
CA GLY A 169 -12.71 0.68 -3.65
C GLY A 169 -11.37 0.08 -3.28
N SER A 170 -11.32 -0.48 -2.09
CA SER A 170 -10.12 -1.08 -1.51
C SER A 170 -10.39 -2.50 -1.03
N LEU A 171 -9.42 -3.38 -1.24
CA LEU A 171 -9.48 -4.76 -0.78
C LEU A 171 -8.12 -5.16 -0.17
N ALA A 172 -8.16 -5.85 0.97
CA ALA A 172 -6.99 -6.43 1.60
C ALA A 172 -7.24 -7.91 1.92
N THR A 173 -6.48 -8.80 1.29
CA THR A 173 -6.49 -10.23 1.60
C THR A 173 -5.76 -10.48 2.91
N ILE A 174 -6.35 -11.31 3.78
CA ILE A 174 -5.78 -11.66 5.08
C ILE A 174 -5.24 -13.09 5.04
N GLY A 175 -5.84 -13.94 4.21
CA GLY A 175 -5.44 -15.30 4.03
C GLY A 175 -6.24 -16.01 2.96
N ARG A 176 -6.10 -17.31 2.88
CA ARG A 176 -6.97 -18.10 1.99
C ARG A 176 -8.41 -18.01 2.49
N MET A 177 -9.33 -17.60 1.60
CA MET A 177 -10.75 -17.45 1.86
C MET A 177 -11.09 -16.39 2.93
N ALA A 178 -10.19 -15.43 3.18
CA ALA A 178 -10.38 -14.36 4.15
C ALA A 178 -9.82 -13.04 3.63
N ALA A 179 -10.65 -11.99 3.61
CA ALA A 179 -10.31 -10.65 3.21
C ALA A 179 -11.18 -9.61 3.91
N VAL A 180 -10.86 -8.36 3.75
CA VAL A 180 -11.74 -7.22 3.99
C VAL A 180 -11.80 -6.38 2.73
N ALA A 181 -12.99 -5.89 2.38
CA ALA A 181 -13.20 -5.06 1.20
C ALA A 181 -14.16 -3.92 1.51
N GLN A 182 -13.91 -2.79 0.87
CA GLN A 182 -14.73 -1.60 0.98
C GLN A 182 -14.91 -0.96 -0.40
N PHE A 183 -16.16 -0.88 -0.85
CA PHE A 183 -16.57 -0.29 -2.12
C PHE A 183 -17.59 0.82 -1.82
N GLY A 184 -17.12 2.04 -1.68
CA GLY A 184 -17.96 3.14 -1.18
C GLY A 184 -18.56 2.83 0.20
N LYS A 185 -19.89 2.66 0.26
CA LYS A 185 -20.62 2.32 1.51
C LYS A 185 -20.69 0.81 1.78
N LEU A 186 -20.44 -0.03 0.77
CA LEU A 186 -20.47 -1.48 0.92
C LEU A 186 -19.20 -1.97 1.62
N LYS A 187 -19.38 -2.73 2.70
CA LYS A 187 -18.30 -3.28 3.53
C LYS A 187 -18.45 -4.79 3.60
N LEU A 188 -17.46 -5.51 3.11
CA LEU A 188 -17.43 -6.97 3.12
C LEU A 188 -16.28 -7.49 3.96
N SER A 189 -16.41 -8.67 4.55
CA SER A 189 -15.33 -9.33 5.29
C SER A 189 -15.44 -10.85 5.23
N GLY A 190 -14.31 -11.55 5.42
CA GLY A 190 -14.23 -13.00 5.34
C GLY A 190 -14.30 -13.51 3.91
N PHE A 191 -14.99 -14.64 3.71
CA PHE A 191 -15.12 -15.28 2.39
C PHE A 191 -15.80 -14.39 1.34
N PRO A 192 -16.93 -13.69 1.63
CA PRO A 192 -17.54 -12.79 0.65
C PRO A 192 -16.60 -11.68 0.14
N ALA A 193 -15.74 -11.14 1.02
CA ALA A 193 -14.74 -10.17 0.60
C ALA A 193 -13.64 -10.81 -0.25
N TRP A 194 -13.28 -12.05 0.06
CA TRP A 194 -12.26 -12.78 -0.69
C TRP A 194 -12.74 -13.21 -2.08
N SER A 195 -14.02 -13.56 -2.24
CA SER A 195 -14.57 -14.00 -3.53
C SER A 195 -14.72 -12.91 -4.57
N VAL A 196 -14.62 -11.63 -4.20
CA VAL A 196 -14.66 -10.48 -5.11
C VAL A 196 -13.25 -9.99 -5.49
N TRP A 197 -12.21 -10.68 -5.03
CA TRP A 197 -10.81 -10.45 -5.40
C TRP A 197 -10.50 -11.18 -6.71
#